data_134ca777d3a15d66976579baff4c2386
#
_entry.id   134ca777d3a15d66976579baff4c2386
#
_cell.length_a   1.000
_cell.length_b   1.000
_cell.length_c   1.000
_cell.angle_alpha   90.00
_cell.angle_beta   90.00
_cell.angle_gamma   90.00
#
_symmetry.space_group_name_H-M   'P 1'
#
loop_
_entity.id
_entity.type
_entity.pdbx_description
1 polymer ?
#
loop_
_entity_poly.entity_id
_entity_poly.type
_entity_poly.pdbx_seq_one_letter_code
_entity_poly.pdbx_strand_id
1 'polypeptide(L)'
;MKLIAPSILSADFTRLGDEIKAVEAAGADWIHIDVMDGHFVPNITIGPLVVKAARRATHLPLDVHLMIEKPERYIQAFADAGADLISVQVETCVHLNRTLQMIKETGARAGLVLNPSTPLSTLQWELDNVYHVMLMSVNPGFGGQSFIPSCLDKIRELKKMIDEKKLETRIEIDGGVNENTIGDISGAGADVFVAGSAIFNSPDYVKAIATLKRLLRSSP
;
A
#
# COMPACT_ATOMS: atom_id res chain seq x y z
N MET A 1 9.67 -12.27 -4.13
CA MET A 1 8.90 -11.92 -5.37
C MET A 1 8.50 -10.47 -5.25
N LYS A 2 8.73 -9.63 -6.28
CA LYS A 2 8.35 -8.21 -6.32
C LYS A 2 6.94 -8.07 -6.89
N LEU A 3 6.07 -7.27 -6.26
CA LEU A 3 4.64 -7.16 -6.57
C LEU A 3 4.26 -5.73 -6.95
N ILE A 4 3.39 -5.59 -7.96
CA ILE A 4 2.80 -4.31 -8.36
C ILE A 4 1.36 -4.24 -7.84
N ALA A 5 1.05 -3.16 -7.11
CA ALA A 5 -0.26 -2.87 -6.54
C ALA A 5 -0.79 -1.53 -7.13
N PRO A 6 -1.59 -1.56 -8.22
CA PRO A 6 -2.22 -0.35 -8.73
C PRO A 6 -3.15 0.28 -7.69
N SER A 7 -2.92 1.58 -7.35
CA SER A 7 -3.82 2.33 -6.48
C SER A 7 -5.00 2.88 -7.27
N ILE A 8 -6.21 2.43 -6.94
CA ILE A 8 -7.45 2.90 -7.56
C ILE A 8 -7.78 4.37 -7.26
N LEU A 9 -7.04 5.01 -6.37
CA LEU A 9 -7.17 6.46 -6.14
C LEU A 9 -7.01 7.27 -7.44
N SER A 10 -6.25 6.75 -8.41
CA SER A 10 -6.01 7.39 -9.71
C SER A 10 -6.91 6.84 -10.84
N ALA A 11 -7.80 5.89 -10.56
CA ALA A 11 -8.69 5.28 -11.55
C ALA A 11 -9.86 6.19 -11.92
N ASP A 12 -10.49 5.93 -13.07
CA ASP A 12 -11.77 6.55 -13.44
C ASP A 12 -12.90 5.89 -12.64
N PHE A 13 -13.40 6.59 -11.61
CA PHE A 13 -14.47 6.10 -10.74
C PHE A 13 -15.81 5.93 -11.45
N THR A 14 -16.03 6.54 -12.62
CA THR A 14 -17.27 6.34 -13.40
C THR A 14 -17.37 4.93 -13.98
N ARG A 15 -16.24 4.21 -14.05
CA ARG A 15 -16.13 2.84 -14.55
C ARG A 15 -15.14 1.97 -13.74
N LEU A 16 -15.09 2.21 -12.44
CA LEU A 16 -14.10 1.61 -11.53
C LEU A 16 -13.97 0.08 -11.68
N GLY A 17 -15.08 -0.64 -11.87
CA GLY A 17 -15.06 -2.08 -12.07
C GLY A 17 -14.29 -2.51 -13.33
N ASP A 18 -14.40 -1.75 -14.42
CA ASP A 18 -13.69 -2.04 -15.68
C ASP A 18 -12.20 -1.65 -15.57
N GLU A 19 -11.89 -0.55 -14.85
CA GLU A 19 -10.52 -0.15 -14.53
C GLU A 19 -9.78 -1.24 -13.75
N ILE A 20 -10.42 -1.80 -12.71
CA ILE A 20 -9.85 -2.89 -11.91
C ILE A 20 -9.60 -4.14 -12.76
N LYS A 21 -10.57 -4.56 -13.59
CA LYS A 21 -10.41 -5.71 -14.49
C LYS A 21 -9.29 -5.48 -15.51
N ALA A 22 -9.16 -4.25 -16.01
CA ALA A 22 -8.14 -3.90 -16.99
C ALA A 22 -6.72 -4.01 -16.40
N VAL A 23 -6.49 -3.52 -15.18
CA VAL A 23 -5.17 -3.66 -14.53
C VAL A 23 -4.90 -5.09 -14.07
N GLU A 24 -5.92 -5.88 -13.66
CA GLU A 24 -5.79 -7.30 -13.39
C GLU A 24 -5.37 -8.06 -14.66
N ALA A 25 -6.05 -7.84 -15.78
CA ALA A 25 -5.70 -8.42 -17.07
C ALA A 25 -4.31 -7.99 -17.57
N ALA A 26 -3.86 -6.78 -17.22
CA ALA A 26 -2.52 -6.28 -17.51
C ALA A 26 -1.44 -6.90 -16.60
N GLY A 27 -1.81 -7.71 -15.62
CA GLY A 27 -0.91 -8.45 -14.75
C GLY A 27 -0.57 -7.76 -13.43
N ALA A 28 -1.45 -6.91 -12.89
CA ALA A 28 -1.36 -6.47 -11.50
C ALA A 28 -1.33 -7.66 -10.53
N ASP A 29 -0.67 -7.49 -9.39
CA ASP A 29 -0.55 -8.56 -8.39
C ASP A 29 -1.53 -8.33 -7.22
N TRP A 30 -1.78 -7.07 -6.82
CA TRP A 30 -2.77 -6.64 -5.83
C TRP A 30 -3.59 -5.47 -6.38
N ILE A 31 -4.64 -5.07 -5.68
CA ILE A 31 -5.35 -3.79 -5.88
C ILE A 31 -5.21 -2.98 -4.61
N HIS A 32 -4.59 -1.81 -4.69
CA HIS A 32 -4.39 -0.89 -3.56
C HIS A 32 -5.55 0.11 -3.45
N ILE A 33 -6.03 0.33 -2.22
CA ILE A 33 -7.23 1.12 -1.92
C ILE A 33 -6.93 2.13 -0.81
N ASP A 34 -6.78 3.40 -1.18
CA ASP A 34 -6.48 4.51 -0.27
C ASP A 34 -7.75 5.10 0.35
N VAL A 35 -7.94 4.86 1.65
CA VAL A 35 -9.09 5.36 2.43
C VAL A 35 -8.68 6.57 3.25
N MET A 36 -9.36 7.71 3.03
CA MET A 36 -9.06 8.99 3.65
C MET A 36 -10.32 9.62 4.24
N ASP A 37 -10.21 10.25 5.42
CA ASP A 37 -11.33 10.76 6.21
C ASP A 37 -11.42 12.30 6.31
N GLY A 38 -10.45 13.02 5.74
CA GLY A 38 -10.38 14.47 5.85
C GLY A 38 -9.92 14.99 7.22
N HIS A 39 -9.47 14.09 8.13
CA HIS A 39 -8.95 14.42 9.44
C HIS A 39 -7.46 14.10 9.55
N PHE A 40 -7.08 12.84 9.40
CA PHE A 40 -5.67 12.46 9.36
C PHE A 40 -4.95 13.04 8.14
N VAL A 41 -5.63 13.08 7.00
CA VAL A 41 -5.15 13.70 5.75
C VAL A 41 -6.18 14.72 5.23
N PRO A 42 -5.76 15.76 4.49
CA PRO A 42 -6.65 16.84 4.02
C PRO A 42 -7.46 16.44 2.79
N ASN A 43 -7.91 15.21 2.70
CA ASN A 43 -8.70 14.67 1.59
C ASN A 43 -9.70 13.65 2.11
N ILE A 44 -10.83 13.49 1.43
CA ILE A 44 -11.85 12.47 1.68
C ILE A 44 -11.96 11.63 0.42
N THR A 45 -11.88 10.30 0.53
CA THR A 45 -11.92 9.43 -0.65
C THR A 45 -13.08 8.45 -0.60
N ILE A 46 -12.88 7.28 -0.06
CA ILE A 46 -13.77 6.10 -0.18
C ILE A 46 -13.90 5.38 1.15
N GLY A 47 -14.83 4.44 1.19
CA GLY A 47 -15.09 3.62 2.38
C GLY A 47 -15.42 2.17 2.02
N PRO A 48 -15.91 1.36 2.98
CA PRO A 48 -16.21 -0.07 2.81
C PRO A 48 -17.12 -0.37 1.60
N LEU A 49 -17.99 0.56 1.25
CA LEU A 49 -18.88 0.42 0.08
C LEU A 49 -18.08 0.24 -1.23
N VAL A 50 -17.01 0.99 -1.41
CA VAL A 50 -16.16 0.92 -2.62
C VAL A 50 -15.28 -0.33 -2.57
N VAL A 51 -14.75 -0.72 -1.39
CA VAL A 51 -14.03 -2.00 -1.22
C VAL A 51 -14.93 -3.18 -1.63
N LYS A 52 -16.20 -3.17 -1.19
CA LYS A 52 -17.17 -4.19 -1.60
C LYS A 52 -17.45 -4.19 -3.11
N ALA A 53 -17.43 -3.05 -3.76
CA ALA A 53 -17.58 -2.95 -5.21
C ALA A 53 -16.32 -3.49 -5.92
N ALA A 54 -15.13 -3.14 -5.45
CA ALA A 54 -13.85 -3.64 -5.96
C ALA A 54 -13.77 -5.18 -5.83
N ARG A 55 -14.19 -5.74 -4.68
CA ARG A 55 -14.22 -7.21 -4.48
C ARG A 55 -15.05 -7.96 -5.51
N ARG A 56 -16.15 -7.36 -6.01
CA ARG A 56 -16.93 -7.97 -7.07
C ARG A 56 -16.27 -7.92 -8.44
N ALA A 57 -15.32 -7.02 -8.64
CA ALA A 57 -14.67 -6.80 -9.92
C ALA A 57 -13.40 -7.65 -10.12
N THR A 58 -12.77 -8.15 -9.03
CA THR A 58 -11.49 -8.87 -9.10
C THR A 58 -11.40 -9.99 -8.08
N HIS A 59 -10.50 -10.95 -8.31
CA HIS A 59 -10.07 -11.96 -7.34
C HIS A 59 -8.69 -11.67 -6.75
N LEU A 60 -8.00 -10.63 -7.22
CA LEU A 60 -6.72 -10.21 -6.66
C LEU A 60 -6.87 -9.79 -5.18
N PRO A 61 -5.81 -9.90 -4.36
CA PRO A 61 -5.82 -9.36 -3.02
C PRO A 61 -6.15 -7.87 -3.02
N LEU A 62 -7.10 -7.47 -2.16
CA LEU A 62 -7.45 -6.08 -1.90
C LEU A 62 -6.64 -5.61 -0.70
N ASP A 63 -5.72 -4.70 -0.94
CA ASP A 63 -4.84 -4.06 0.03
C ASP A 63 -5.42 -2.70 0.41
N VAL A 64 -5.98 -2.61 1.62
CA VAL A 64 -6.72 -1.44 2.09
C VAL A 64 -5.87 -0.65 3.07
N HIS A 65 -5.49 0.55 2.66
CA HIS A 65 -4.69 1.50 3.43
C HIS A 65 -5.58 2.53 4.11
N LEU A 66 -5.64 2.49 5.45
CA LEU A 66 -6.48 3.36 6.26
C LEU A 66 -5.73 4.61 6.72
N MET A 67 -5.85 5.70 5.98
CA MET A 67 -5.42 7.05 6.35
C MET A 67 -6.55 7.78 7.07
N ILE A 68 -6.98 7.24 8.20
CA ILE A 68 -8.13 7.73 8.98
C ILE A 68 -7.80 7.79 10.47
N GLU A 69 -8.47 8.66 11.21
CA GLU A 69 -8.44 8.65 12.66
C GLU A 69 -9.22 7.45 13.23
N LYS A 70 -8.70 6.87 14.32
CA LYS A 70 -9.35 5.78 15.07
C LYS A 70 -9.75 4.61 14.16
N PRO A 71 -8.79 4.05 13.37
CA PRO A 71 -9.06 2.99 12.39
C PRO A 71 -9.70 1.74 13.03
N GLU A 72 -9.45 1.47 14.32
CA GLU A 72 -10.00 0.35 15.08
C GLU A 72 -11.53 0.27 15.03
N ARG A 73 -12.22 1.39 14.76
CA ARG A 73 -13.68 1.44 14.64
C ARG A 73 -14.22 0.84 13.35
N TYR A 74 -13.37 0.72 12.32
CA TYR A 74 -13.78 0.40 10.95
C TYR A 74 -13.18 -0.90 10.44
N ILE A 75 -12.21 -1.51 11.13
CA ILE A 75 -11.50 -2.73 10.72
C ILE A 75 -12.49 -3.81 10.29
N GLN A 76 -13.47 -4.14 11.14
CA GLN A 76 -14.46 -5.17 10.82
C GLN A 76 -15.24 -4.84 9.54
N ALA A 77 -15.66 -3.60 9.36
CA ALA A 77 -16.43 -3.18 8.19
C ALA A 77 -15.63 -3.30 6.89
N PHE A 78 -14.31 -3.02 6.92
CA PHE A 78 -13.44 -3.20 5.75
C PHE A 78 -13.16 -4.69 5.47
N ALA A 79 -12.98 -5.50 6.50
CA ALA A 79 -12.82 -6.94 6.35
C ALA A 79 -14.09 -7.58 5.76
N ASP A 80 -15.27 -7.24 6.28
CA ASP A 80 -16.57 -7.73 5.77
C ASP A 80 -16.82 -7.26 4.32
N ALA A 81 -16.25 -6.13 3.93
CA ALA A 81 -16.31 -5.64 2.56
C ALA A 81 -15.39 -6.41 1.59
N GLY A 82 -14.47 -7.24 2.11
CA GLY A 82 -13.59 -8.11 1.33
C GLY A 82 -12.13 -7.65 1.26
N ALA A 83 -11.65 -6.85 2.21
CA ALA A 83 -10.24 -6.53 2.35
C ALA A 83 -9.44 -7.79 2.72
N ASP A 84 -8.40 -8.11 1.97
CA ASP A 84 -7.47 -9.21 2.27
C ASP A 84 -6.31 -8.74 3.15
N LEU A 85 -5.92 -7.47 2.98
CA LEU A 85 -4.90 -6.79 3.79
C LEU A 85 -5.51 -5.48 4.30
N ILE A 86 -5.22 -5.14 5.55
CA ILE A 86 -5.63 -3.87 6.16
C ILE A 86 -4.40 -3.25 6.82
N SER A 87 -4.03 -2.07 6.35
CA SER A 87 -2.88 -1.30 6.82
C SER A 87 -3.33 -0.07 7.57
N VAL A 88 -2.75 0.17 8.75
CA VAL A 88 -3.07 1.31 9.61
C VAL A 88 -1.85 2.18 9.84
N GLN A 89 -2.05 3.49 9.87
CA GLN A 89 -1.01 4.46 10.21
C GLN A 89 -0.64 4.34 11.69
N VAL A 90 0.65 4.21 11.99
CA VAL A 90 1.10 4.15 13.39
C VAL A 90 0.71 5.42 14.15
N GLU A 91 0.66 6.55 13.45
CA GLU A 91 0.35 7.87 13.98
C GLU A 91 -1.11 8.02 14.46
N THR A 92 -2.02 7.15 13.98
CA THR A 92 -3.45 7.20 14.33
C THR A 92 -3.87 6.15 15.37
N CYS A 93 -2.96 5.23 15.72
CA CYS A 93 -3.25 4.10 16.60
C CYS A 93 -2.74 4.33 18.02
N VAL A 94 -3.62 4.70 18.95
CA VAL A 94 -3.25 4.87 20.38
C VAL A 94 -2.81 3.53 21.01
N HIS A 95 -3.46 2.43 20.64
CA HIS A 95 -3.17 1.07 21.11
C HIS A 95 -2.79 0.16 19.93
N LEU A 96 -1.62 0.41 19.36
CA LEU A 96 -1.19 -0.21 18.10
C LEU A 96 -1.27 -1.74 18.12
N ASN A 97 -0.68 -2.40 19.12
CA ASN A 97 -0.72 -3.86 19.26
C ASN A 97 -2.16 -4.40 19.22
N ARG A 98 -3.07 -3.79 20.00
CA ARG A 98 -4.49 -4.15 20.02
C ARG A 98 -5.13 -3.99 18.62
N THR A 99 -4.84 -2.90 17.94
CA THR A 99 -5.38 -2.64 16.60
C THR A 99 -4.93 -3.70 15.60
N LEU A 100 -3.65 -4.11 15.64
CA LEU A 100 -3.13 -5.19 14.81
C LEU A 100 -3.78 -6.56 15.13
N GLN A 101 -4.01 -6.84 16.40
CA GLN A 101 -4.75 -8.05 16.80
C GLN A 101 -6.17 -8.05 16.24
N MET A 102 -6.89 -6.93 16.35
CA MET A 102 -8.23 -6.79 15.79
C MET A 102 -8.25 -7.06 14.27
N ILE A 103 -7.24 -6.57 13.51
CA ILE A 103 -7.14 -6.87 12.07
C ILE A 103 -7.00 -8.39 11.87
N LYS A 104 -6.08 -9.04 12.58
CA LYS A 104 -5.84 -10.49 12.45
C LYS A 104 -7.06 -11.33 12.82
N GLU A 105 -7.82 -10.92 13.82
CA GLU A 105 -9.05 -11.61 14.24
C GLU A 105 -10.12 -11.63 13.15
N THR A 106 -10.11 -10.67 12.21
CA THR A 106 -11.00 -10.70 11.03
C THR A 106 -10.57 -11.70 9.96
N GLY A 107 -9.36 -12.24 10.03
CA GLY A 107 -8.75 -13.07 9.00
C GLY A 107 -7.94 -12.27 7.97
N ALA A 108 -7.98 -10.94 8.00
CA ALA A 108 -7.16 -10.08 7.14
C ALA A 108 -5.69 -10.06 7.61
N ARG A 109 -4.77 -9.82 6.68
CA ARG A 109 -3.36 -9.63 7.00
C ARG A 109 -3.13 -8.20 7.48
N ALA A 110 -2.48 -8.06 8.64
CA ALA A 110 -2.21 -6.76 9.23
C ALA A 110 -0.97 -6.10 8.61
N GLY A 111 -1.10 -4.84 8.21
CA GLY A 111 -0.02 -3.97 7.78
C GLY A 111 0.15 -2.75 8.70
N LEU A 112 1.38 -2.26 8.79
CA LEU A 112 1.72 -0.99 9.44
C LEU A 112 2.22 0.02 8.42
N VAL A 113 1.79 1.27 8.59
CA VAL A 113 2.19 2.37 7.71
C VAL A 113 2.87 3.47 8.50
N LEU A 114 3.96 4.01 7.95
CA LEU A 114 4.69 5.14 8.52
C LEU A 114 4.77 6.30 7.55
N ASN A 115 4.50 7.51 8.03
CA ASN A 115 4.78 8.75 7.30
C ASN A 115 6.30 8.90 7.00
N PRO A 116 6.69 9.73 6.02
CA PRO A 116 8.10 9.92 5.69
C PRO A 116 8.97 10.29 6.91
N SER A 117 8.47 11.13 7.80
CA SER A 117 9.19 11.61 8.99
C SER A 117 9.09 10.72 10.23
N THR A 118 8.20 9.72 10.24
CA THR A 118 8.02 8.83 11.41
C THR A 118 9.18 7.85 11.52
N PRO A 119 9.88 7.78 12.65
CA PRO A 119 11.07 6.95 12.80
C PRO A 119 10.74 5.45 12.82
N LEU A 120 11.65 4.62 12.30
CA LEU A 120 11.50 3.14 12.29
C LEU A 120 11.50 2.53 13.71
N SER A 121 12.00 3.24 14.72
CA SER A 121 11.93 2.79 16.12
C SER A 121 10.50 2.54 16.61
N THR A 122 9.49 3.14 15.99
CA THR A 122 8.07 2.86 16.27
C THR A 122 7.67 1.42 15.95
N LEU A 123 8.43 0.72 15.11
CA LEU A 123 8.19 -0.68 14.73
C LEU A 123 8.86 -1.70 15.67
N GLN A 124 9.69 -1.24 16.60
CA GLN A 124 10.59 -2.12 17.39
C GLN A 124 9.89 -3.33 18.02
N TRP A 125 8.65 -3.15 18.48
CA TRP A 125 7.88 -4.16 19.21
C TRP A 125 6.77 -4.83 18.38
N GLU A 126 6.56 -4.38 17.12
CA GLU A 126 5.47 -4.86 16.28
C GLU A 126 5.95 -5.44 14.93
N LEU A 127 7.25 -5.32 14.61
CA LEU A 127 7.77 -5.70 13.30
C LEU A 127 7.57 -7.20 12.97
N ASP A 128 7.63 -8.07 13.98
CA ASP A 128 7.38 -9.51 13.88
C ASP A 128 5.89 -9.87 13.94
N ASN A 129 5.04 -8.87 14.18
CA ASN A 129 3.61 -9.03 14.36
C ASN A 129 2.79 -8.61 13.11
N VAL A 130 3.45 -8.22 12.03
CA VAL A 130 2.79 -7.73 10.81
C VAL A 130 3.21 -8.50 9.57
N TYR A 131 2.32 -8.54 8.58
CA TYR A 131 2.59 -9.14 7.28
C TYR A 131 3.47 -8.25 6.40
N HIS A 132 3.25 -6.94 6.46
CA HIS A 132 4.07 -5.96 5.77
C HIS A 132 4.17 -4.64 6.55
N VAL A 133 5.20 -3.88 6.23
CA VAL A 133 5.36 -2.48 6.62
C VAL A 133 5.35 -1.64 5.35
N MET A 134 4.42 -0.71 5.28
CA MET A 134 4.35 0.28 4.21
C MET A 134 5.08 1.55 4.65
N LEU A 135 5.97 2.05 3.83
CA LEU A 135 6.58 3.36 4.00
C LEU A 135 5.97 4.34 3.00
N MET A 136 5.39 5.41 3.52
CA MET A 136 4.98 6.53 2.68
C MET A 136 6.23 7.22 2.15
N SER A 137 6.31 7.35 0.85
CA SER A 137 7.40 8.07 0.15
C SER A 137 6.95 9.41 -0.45
N VAL A 138 5.77 9.84 -0.04
CA VAL A 138 5.17 11.18 -0.24
C VAL A 138 4.44 11.54 1.04
N ASN A 139 4.00 12.80 1.19
CA ASN A 139 3.07 13.14 2.26
C ASN A 139 1.68 12.58 1.92
N PRO A 140 1.04 11.78 2.80
CA PRO A 140 -0.26 11.19 2.53
C PRO A 140 -1.34 12.24 2.21
N GLY A 141 -2.33 11.87 1.37
CA GLY A 141 -3.51 12.69 1.09
C GLY A 141 -3.83 12.90 -0.38
N PHE A 142 -2.85 12.90 -1.28
CA PHE A 142 -3.07 13.11 -2.71
C PHE A 142 -2.19 12.21 -3.57
N GLY A 143 -2.74 11.74 -4.70
CA GLY A 143 -1.97 11.01 -5.72
C GLY A 143 -1.08 11.93 -6.58
N GLY A 144 -0.17 11.33 -7.37
CA GLY A 144 0.63 12.03 -8.37
C GLY A 144 1.78 12.87 -7.82
N GLN A 145 2.15 12.73 -6.55
CA GLN A 145 3.26 13.44 -5.92
C GLN A 145 4.62 12.86 -6.32
N SER A 146 5.67 13.68 -6.20
CA SER A 146 7.05 13.26 -6.43
C SER A 146 7.58 12.45 -5.25
N PHE A 147 8.34 11.40 -5.55
CA PHE A 147 9.02 10.57 -4.57
C PHE A 147 9.99 11.39 -3.69
N ILE A 148 9.99 11.16 -2.39
CA ILE A 148 10.91 11.78 -1.42
C ILE A 148 12.21 10.96 -1.37
N PRO A 149 13.37 11.47 -1.89
CA PRO A 149 14.59 10.66 -2.04
C PRO A 149 15.14 10.06 -0.75
N SER A 150 14.98 10.74 0.39
CA SER A 150 15.44 10.24 1.70
C SER A 150 14.72 8.96 2.15
N CYS A 151 13.58 8.63 1.54
CA CYS A 151 12.89 7.37 1.82
C CYS A 151 13.70 6.14 1.37
N LEU A 152 14.63 6.28 0.41
CA LEU A 152 15.51 5.17 0.02
C LEU A 152 16.37 4.68 1.20
N ASP A 153 16.91 5.59 2.00
CA ASP A 153 17.71 5.22 3.17
C ASP A 153 16.83 4.56 4.25
N LYS A 154 15.61 5.07 4.42
CA LYS A 154 14.63 4.48 5.33
C LYS A 154 14.23 3.06 4.92
N ILE A 155 14.08 2.79 3.61
CA ILE A 155 13.83 1.44 3.08
C ILE A 155 15.00 0.51 3.41
N ARG A 156 16.26 0.95 3.16
CA ARG A 156 17.45 0.15 3.47
C ARG A 156 17.57 -0.17 4.95
N GLU A 157 17.30 0.80 5.82
CA GLU A 157 17.31 0.61 7.26
C GLU A 157 16.24 -0.40 7.70
N LEU A 158 15.01 -0.28 7.19
CA LEU A 158 13.93 -1.24 7.48
C LEU A 158 14.29 -2.64 6.97
N LYS A 159 14.85 -2.75 5.76
CA LYS A 159 15.30 -4.04 5.21
C LYS A 159 16.33 -4.69 6.12
N LYS A 160 17.32 -3.92 6.61
CA LYS A 160 18.32 -4.40 7.57
C LYS A 160 17.67 -4.90 8.87
N MET A 161 16.70 -4.16 9.44
CA MET A 161 15.98 -4.59 10.65
C MET A 161 15.24 -5.92 10.46
N ILE A 162 14.60 -6.10 9.30
CA ILE A 162 13.88 -7.35 8.93
C ILE A 162 14.87 -8.52 8.81
N ASP A 163 15.99 -8.32 8.12
CA ASP A 163 17.01 -9.34 7.87
C ASP A 163 17.73 -9.76 9.17
N GLU A 164 18.07 -8.81 10.04
CA GLU A 164 18.68 -9.09 11.35
C GLU A 164 17.77 -9.92 12.24
N LYS A 165 16.47 -9.68 12.18
CA LYS A 165 15.46 -10.48 12.92
C LYS A 165 15.03 -11.75 12.16
N LYS A 166 15.50 -11.97 10.92
CA LYS A 166 15.11 -13.11 10.05
C LYS A 166 13.60 -13.21 9.82
N LEU A 167 12.94 -12.09 9.62
CA LEU A 167 11.50 -12.03 9.42
C LEU A 167 11.14 -12.14 7.92
N GLU A 168 9.92 -12.61 7.65
CA GLU A 168 9.32 -12.63 6.31
C GLU A 168 8.46 -11.40 6.00
N THR A 169 8.49 -10.40 6.88
CA THR A 169 7.75 -9.14 6.75
C THR A 169 8.15 -8.43 5.47
N ARG A 170 7.16 -8.07 4.64
CA ARG A 170 7.39 -7.38 3.37
C ARG A 170 7.54 -5.89 3.57
N ILE A 171 8.28 -5.25 2.69
CA ILE A 171 8.36 -3.79 2.60
C ILE A 171 7.52 -3.33 1.42
N GLU A 172 6.53 -2.51 1.70
CA GLU A 172 5.68 -1.87 0.71
C GLU A 172 5.99 -0.38 0.62
N ILE A 173 5.94 0.18 -0.59
CA ILE A 173 6.21 1.61 -0.83
C ILE A 173 5.01 2.22 -1.53
N ASP A 174 4.52 3.30 -0.94
CA ASP A 174 3.44 4.11 -1.50
C ASP A 174 3.86 5.56 -1.65
N GLY A 175 3.78 6.04 -2.89
CA GLY A 175 4.04 7.41 -3.28
C GLY A 175 5.18 7.59 -4.28
N GLY A 176 4.87 8.22 -5.42
CA GLY A 176 5.86 8.58 -6.44
C GLY A 176 6.53 7.40 -7.15
N VAL A 177 5.95 6.20 -7.06
CA VAL A 177 6.43 5.00 -7.77
C VAL A 177 6.09 5.12 -9.26
N ASN A 178 7.13 5.09 -10.09
CA ASN A 178 7.04 5.15 -11.55
C ASN A 178 8.29 4.52 -12.20
N GLU A 179 8.38 4.56 -13.52
CA GLU A 179 9.49 3.95 -14.27
C GLU A 179 10.88 4.52 -13.91
N ASN A 180 10.96 5.78 -13.42
CA ASN A 180 12.22 6.42 -13.06
C ASN A 180 12.66 6.12 -11.62
N THR A 181 11.74 5.71 -10.73
CA THR A 181 12.00 5.53 -9.29
C THR A 181 11.99 4.07 -8.85
N ILE A 182 11.22 3.21 -9.54
CA ILE A 182 10.97 1.84 -9.10
C ILE A 182 12.25 0.98 -9.00
N GLY A 183 13.23 1.23 -9.87
CA GLY A 183 14.52 0.52 -9.84
C GLY A 183 15.28 0.79 -8.55
N ASP A 184 15.42 2.06 -8.17
CA ASP A 184 16.12 2.46 -6.94
C ASP A 184 15.38 1.98 -5.68
N ILE A 185 14.04 2.07 -5.69
CA ILE A 185 13.18 1.59 -4.61
C ILE A 185 13.35 0.08 -4.43
N SER A 186 13.36 -0.68 -5.52
CA SER A 186 13.59 -2.13 -5.51
C SER A 186 14.98 -2.49 -5.01
N GLY A 187 16.01 -1.78 -5.49
CA GLY A 187 17.40 -1.95 -5.05
C GLY A 187 17.62 -1.59 -3.57
N ALA A 188 16.81 -0.70 -3.01
CA ALA A 188 16.81 -0.38 -1.58
C ALA A 188 16.20 -1.49 -0.71
N GLY A 189 15.43 -2.45 -1.28
CA GLY A 189 14.91 -3.62 -0.57
C GLY A 189 13.39 -3.74 -0.50
N ALA A 190 12.63 -2.90 -1.21
CA ALA A 190 11.17 -2.98 -1.24
C ALA A 190 10.67 -4.24 -1.99
N ASP A 191 9.51 -4.75 -1.60
CA ASP A 191 8.86 -5.95 -2.13
C ASP A 191 7.56 -5.65 -2.88
N VAL A 192 6.80 -4.64 -2.44
CA VAL A 192 5.49 -4.25 -2.99
C VAL A 192 5.54 -2.78 -3.39
N PHE A 193 5.03 -2.48 -4.58
CA PHE A 193 5.13 -1.17 -5.21
C PHE A 193 3.73 -0.66 -5.55
N VAL A 194 3.26 0.32 -4.78
CA VAL A 194 2.00 0.98 -5.04
C VAL A 194 2.18 2.02 -6.14
N ALA A 195 1.47 1.85 -7.25
CA ALA A 195 1.55 2.74 -8.40
C ALA A 195 0.15 3.17 -8.84
N GLY A 196 -0.19 4.43 -8.66
CA GLY A 196 -1.46 5.02 -9.07
C GLY A 196 -1.35 5.67 -10.45
N SER A 197 -0.99 6.95 -10.47
CA SER A 197 -0.92 7.79 -11.69
C SER A 197 0.01 7.23 -12.77
N ALA A 198 1.09 6.54 -12.41
CA ALA A 198 1.99 5.91 -13.36
C ALA A 198 1.32 4.81 -14.21
N ILE A 199 0.24 4.22 -13.71
CA ILE A 199 -0.55 3.20 -14.41
C ILE A 199 -1.82 3.82 -15.00
N PHE A 200 -2.69 4.43 -14.17
CA PHE A 200 -4.02 4.87 -14.59
C PHE A 200 -4.02 6.10 -15.51
N ASN A 201 -2.95 6.92 -15.52
CA ASN A 201 -2.80 8.01 -16.50
C ASN A 201 -2.15 7.53 -17.82
N SER A 202 -1.74 6.25 -17.90
CA SER A 202 -1.22 5.68 -19.15
C SER A 202 -2.38 5.34 -20.10
N PRO A 203 -2.21 5.57 -21.42
CA PRO A 203 -3.19 5.11 -22.40
C PRO A 203 -3.18 3.58 -22.59
N ASP A 204 -2.19 2.88 -22.02
CA ASP A 204 -1.98 1.43 -22.17
C ASP A 204 -1.48 0.82 -20.85
N TYR A 205 -2.40 0.23 -20.06
CA TYR A 205 -2.10 -0.37 -18.77
C TYR A 205 -1.19 -1.61 -18.90
N VAL A 206 -1.32 -2.37 -19.99
CA VAL A 206 -0.47 -3.57 -20.23
C VAL A 206 0.98 -3.13 -20.38
N LYS A 207 1.23 -2.10 -21.20
CA LYS A 207 2.58 -1.57 -21.41
C LYS A 207 3.14 -0.94 -20.12
N ALA A 208 2.32 -0.18 -19.36
CA ALA A 208 2.73 0.45 -18.12
C ALA A 208 3.17 -0.59 -17.09
N ILE A 209 2.34 -1.59 -16.79
CA ILE A 209 2.62 -2.64 -15.81
C ILE A 209 3.80 -3.52 -16.27
N ALA A 210 3.86 -3.89 -17.57
CA ALA A 210 4.98 -4.66 -18.11
C ALA A 210 6.32 -3.91 -17.99
N THR A 211 6.32 -2.58 -18.20
CA THR A 211 7.51 -1.75 -18.03
C THR A 211 7.98 -1.75 -16.57
N LEU A 212 7.07 -1.52 -15.61
CA LEU A 212 7.40 -1.56 -14.18
C LEU A 212 7.95 -2.95 -13.78
N LYS A 213 7.29 -4.04 -14.19
CA LYS A 213 7.76 -5.40 -13.89
C LYS A 213 9.12 -5.72 -14.53
N ARG A 214 9.40 -5.22 -15.73
CA ARG A 214 10.71 -5.39 -16.38
C ARG A 214 11.82 -4.69 -15.59
N LEU A 215 11.58 -3.46 -15.11
CA LEU A 215 12.54 -2.70 -14.31
C LEU A 215 12.82 -3.38 -12.96
N LEU A 216 11.81 -4.01 -12.33
CA LEU A 216 11.99 -4.80 -11.11
C LEU A 216 12.86 -6.04 -11.28
N ARG A 217 12.89 -6.64 -12.49
CA ARG A 217 13.74 -7.81 -12.78
C ARG A 217 15.19 -7.43 -13.09
N SER A 218 15.41 -6.19 -13.52
CA SER A 218 16.73 -5.67 -13.90
C SER A 218 17.49 -5.04 -12.73
N SER A 219 16.81 -4.85 -11.59
CA SER A 219 17.44 -4.35 -10.36
C SER A 219 18.21 -5.48 -9.67
N PRO A 220 19.45 -5.24 -9.22
CA PRO A 220 20.31 -6.24 -8.58
C PRO A 220 19.71 -6.78 -7.29
#